data_90ffa041321e5556f85232f1b02f4d21
#
_entry.id   90ffa041321e5556f85232f1b02f4d21
#
_cell.length_a   1.000
_cell.length_b   1.000
_cell.length_c   1.000
_cell.angle_alpha   90.00
_cell.angle_beta   90.00
_cell.angle_gamma   90.00
#
_symmetry.space_group_name_H-M   'P 1'
#
loop_
_entity.id
_entity.type
_entity.pdbx_description
1 polymer ?
#
loop_
_entity_poly.entity_id
_entity_poly.type
_entity_poly.pdbx_seq_one_letter_code
_entity_poly.pdbx_strand_id
1 'polypeptide(L)'
;PGPRPHSFTLRYAPHFGMFRHLGGEDPVAQIEFIADQGFTALEDNGMRGRPVAEQERIARAMARRNVAMGVFVAHTIGWNEPNITTADVSKREAFLREIRESVDVARRVRAKWMTVVPGRVDPRLDLDYQTANVVDALKRAADILAPHGFVMVMEPLNTLRDHPGQFLTRIPQAYLISKAVASPACKILFDMYHQQITEGNLIPNIDLAWDEIAYFQIGDNPGRKEPGTGEVNWRNVFRHIREKRYTGILGMEHGNSLPGAEGERAVIEAYIAADGART
;
A
#
# COMPACT_ATOMS: atom_id res chain seq x y z
N PRO A 1 30.37 -11.35 -14.41
CA PRO A 1 29.52 -10.23 -14.02
C PRO A 1 28.11 -10.57 -14.46
N GLY A 2 27.15 -10.65 -13.50
CA GLY A 2 25.75 -10.83 -13.80
C GLY A 2 25.20 -9.64 -14.60
N PRO A 3 24.01 -9.76 -15.22
CA PRO A 3 23.40 -8.64 -15.92
C PRO A 3 23.23 -7.46 -14.94
N ARG A 4 23.46 -6.24 -15.43
CA ARG A 4 23.30 -5.05 -14.59
C ARG A 4 21.83 -4.93 -14.18
N PRO A 5 21.52 -4.57 -12.90
CA PRO A 5 20.17 -4.30 -12.47
C PRO A 5 19.48 -3.28 -13.39
N HIS A 6 18.19 -3.49 -13.67
CA HIS A 6 17.41 -2.50 -14.41
C HIS A 6 17.28 -1.20 -13.60
N SER A 7 17.30 -0.07 -14.26
CA SER A 7 17.13 1.23 -13.61
C SER A 7 15.71 1.73 -13.83
N PHE A 8 14.83 1.43 -12.88
CA PHE A 8 13.45 1.93 -12.91
C PHE A 8 13.39 3.44 -12.63
N THR A 9 12.44 4.12 -13.27
CA THR A 9 12.21 5.56 -13.06
C THR A 9 11.35 5.87 -11.85
N LEU A 10 10.53 4.89 -11.41
CA LEU A 10 9.71 4.95 -10.21
C LEU A 10 10.12 3.84 -9.22
N ARG A 11 9.74 4.01 -7.96
CA ARG A 11 10.11 3.08 -6.90
C ARG A 11 9.03 2.03 -6.69
N TYR A 12 9.03 1.02 -7.54
CA TYR A 12 8.14 -0.13 -7.41
C TYR A 12 8.57 -1.03 -6.26
N ALA A 13 7.60 -1.54 -5.50
CA ALA A 13 7.83 -2.38 -4.33
C ALA A 13 7.16 -3.75 -4.48
N PRO A 14 7.91 -4.79 -4.88
CA PRO A 14 7.43 -6.17 -4.81
C PRO A 14 7.10 -6.57 -3.38
N HIS A 15 6.27 -7.60 -3.21
CA HIS A 15 5.99 -8.23 -1.92
C HIS A 15 6.64 -9.61 -1.81
N PHE A 16 6.79 -10.10 -0.59
CA PHE A 16 7.27 -11.45 -0.37
C PHE A 16 6.34 -12.49 -1.03
N GLY A 17 6.93 -13.51 -1.61
CA GLY A 17 6.23 -14.55 -2.34
C GLY A 17 6.06 -14.29 -3.83
N MET A 18 6.18 -13.04 -4.29
CA MET A 18 6.06 -12.71 -5.72
C MET A 18 7.15 -13.40 -6.56
N PHE A 19 8.34 -13.56 -6.03
CA PHE A 19 9.51 -14.12 -6.71
C PHE A 19 10.10 -15.34 -5.96
N ARG A 20 9.24 -16.21 -5.42
CA ARG A 20 9.69 -17.37 -4.64
C ARG A 20 10.46 -18.41 -5.44
N HIS A 21 10.14 -18.58 -6.73
CA HIS A 21 10.81 -19.57 -7.59
C HIS A 21 12.20 -19.09 -8.04
N LEU A 22 12.35 -17.81 -8.35
CA LEU A 22 13.62 -17.21 -8.77
C LEU A 22 14.46 -16.76 -7.58
N GLY A 23 13.83 -16.23 -6.55
CA GLY A 23 14.50 -15.66 -5.37
C GLY A 23 14.61 -16.59 -4.18
N GLY A 24 13.87 -17.71 -4.16
CA GLY A 24 13.83 -18.65 -3.04
C GLY A 24 12.72 -18.35 -2.03
N GLU A 25 12.53 -19.25 -1.08
CA GLU A 25 11.48 -19.15 -0.05
C GLU A 25 11.85 -18.21 1.11
N ASP A 26 13.13 -18.07 1.38
CA ASP A 26 13.61 -17.24 2.47
C ASP A 26 13.43 -15.74 2.17
N PRO A 27 12.82 -14.95 3.06
CA PRO A 27 12.64 -13.51 2.86
C PRO A 27 13.94 -12.75 2.52
N VAL A 28 15.06 -13.12 3.14
CA VAL A 28 16.34 -12.47 2.86
C VAL A 28 16.81 -12.79 1.44
N ALA A 29 16.68 -14.03 0.99
CA ALA A 29 17.00 -14.42 -0.39
C ALA A 29 16.11 -13.65 -1.40
N GLN A 30 14.83 -13.46 -1.09
CA GLN A 30 13.94 -12.67 -1.94
C GLN A 30 14.34 -11.20 -1.99
N ILE A 31 14.78 -10.60 -0.89
CA ILE A 31 15.31 -9.23 -0.88
C ILE A 31 16.57 -9.11 -1.77
N GLU A 32 17.47 -10.06 -1.68
CA GLU A 32 18.66 -10.09 -2.55
C GLU A 32 18.24 -10.13 -4.03
N PHE A 33 17.33 -11.04 -4.38
CA PHE A 33 16.81 -11.15 -5.74
C PHE A 33 16.13 -9.86 -6.22
N ILE A 34 15.24 -9.28 -5.41
CA ILE A 34 14.53 -8.03 -5.72
C ILE A 34 15.52 -6.91 -6.04
N ALA A 35 16.56 -6.76 -5.22
CA ALA A 35 17.61 -5.77 -5.43
C ALA A 35 18.42 -6.03 -6.70
N ASP A 36 18.73 -7.31 -6.98
CA ASP A 36 19.44 -7.69 -8.21
C ASP A 36 18.64 -7.40 -9.48
N GLN A 37 17.30 -7.38 -9.40
CA GLN A 37 16.44 -6.97 -10.51
C GLN A 37 16.31 -5.45 -10.67
N GLY A 38 16.81 -4.67 -9.72
CA GLY A 38 16.77 -3.20 -9.76
C GLY A 38 15.62 -2.57 -8.98
N PHE A 39 14.82 -3.34 -8.27
CA PHE A 39 13.82 -2.80 -7.36
C PHE A 39 14.48 -2.23 -6.11
N THR A 40 14.03 -1.06 -5.68
CA THR A 40 14.62 -0.31 -4.55
C THR A 40 13.68 -0.19 -3.35
N ALA A 41 12.57 -0.91 -3.37
CA ALA A 41 11.61 -0.96 -2.29
C ALA A 41 10.96 -2.34 -2.20
N LEU A 42 10.36 -2.62 -1.05
CA LEU A 42 9.60 -3.84 -0.77
C LEU A 42 8.37 -3.47 0.04
N GLU A 43 7.26 -4.14 -0.20
CA GLU A 43 6.02 -4.01 0.56
C GLU A 43 5.72 -5.33 1.27
N ASP A 44 5.24 -5.30 2.51
CA ASP A 44 4.84 -6.51 3.24
C ASP A 44 3.68 -6.22 4.20
N ASN A 45 2.47 -6.54 3.76
CA ASN A 45 1.26 -6.34 4.56
C ASN A 45 1.29 -7.08 5.91
N GLY A 46 1.97 -8.22 5.96
CA GLY A 46 2.06 -9.09 7.13
C GLY A 46 3.18 -8.76 8.11
N MET A 47 3.96 -7.71 7.90
CA MET A 47 5.16 -7.40 8.69
C MET A 47 4.89 -7.36 10.21
N ARG A 48 3.80 -6.74 10.61
CA ARG A 48 3.42 -6.61 12.03
C ARG A 48 3.25 -7.96 12.73
N GLY A 49 2.78 -8.98 12.01
CA GLY A 49 2.58 -10.33 12.54
C GLY A 49 3.84 -11.21 12.56
N ARG A 50 4.95 -10.76 11.98
CA ARG A 50 6.19 -11.52 12.00
C ARG A 50 6.85 -11.44 13.38
N PRO A 51 7.55 -12.50 13.80
CA PRO A 51 8.38 -12.42 15.02
C PRO A 51 9.39 -11.26 14.94
N VAL A 52 9.69 -10.63 16.08
CA VAL A 52 10.61 -9.49 16.16
C VAL A 52 11.99 -9.84 15.54
N ALA A 53 12.52 -11.01 15.83
CA ALA A 53 13.80 -11.46 15.25
C ALA A 53 13.75 -11.53 13.71
N GLU A 54 12.61 -11.92 13.13
CA GLU A 54 12.44 -11.97 11.68
C GLU A 54 12.33 -10.56 11.09
N GLN A 55 11.59 -9.68 11.74
CA GLN A 55 11.53 -8.27 11.34
C GLN A 55 12.92 -7.62 11.31
N GLU A 56 13.74 -7.87 12.33
CA GLU A 56 15.11 -7.38 12.41
C GLU A 56 16.01 -7.97 11.34
N ARG A 57 15.86 -9.25 11.05
CA ARG A 57 16.59 -9.96 10.00
C ARG A 57 16.28 -9.39 8.62
N ILE A 58 14.99 -9.15 8.32
CA ILE A 58 14.52 -8.50 7.11
C ILE A 58 15.06 -7.07 7.01
N ALA A 59 14.97 -6.29 8.09
CA ALA A 59 15.46 -4.92 8.13
C ALA A 59 16.95 -4.81 7.83
N ARG A 60 17.77 -5.71 8.38
CA ARG A 60 19.20 -5.77 8.08
C ARG A 60 19.48 -6.08 6.61
N ALA A 61 18.74 -7.03 6.04
CA ALA A 61 18.89 -7.36 4.62
C ALA A 61 18.52 -6.21 3.70
N MET A 62 17.39 -5.54 3.98
CA MET A 62 16.98 -4.34 3.23
C MET A 62 18.02 -3.22 3.33
N ALA A 63 18.56 -2.98 4.52
CA ALA A 63 19.58 -1.95 4.71
C ALA A 63 20.87 -2.25 3.93
N ARG A 64 21.33 -3.50 3.91
CA ARG A 64 22.53 -3.91 3.13
C ARG A 64 22.36 -3.68 1.64
N ARG A 65 21.14 -3.88 1.11
CA ARG A 65 20.84 -3.77 -0.31
C ARG A 65 20.21 -2.43 -0.71
N ASN A 66 20.11 -1.51 0.24
CA ASN A 66 19.47 -0.20 0.02
C ASN A 66 18.03 -0.34 -0.54
N VAL A 67 17.28 -1.28 -0.01
CA VAL A 67 15.86 -1.50 -0.30
C VAL A 67 15.03 -0.85 0.81
N ALA A 68 14.14 0.06 0.43
CA ALA A 68 13.27 0.75 1.38
C ALA A 68 12.03 -0.08 1.73
N MET A 69 11.56 0.03 2.98
CA MET A 69 10.28 -0.54 3.37
C MET A 69 9.12 0.33 2.88
N GLY A 70 8.17 -0.28 2.16
CA GLY A 70 6.87 0.28 1.86
C GLY A 70 5.88 0.13 3.01
N VAL A 71 4.59 -0.01 2.68
CA VAL A 71 3.55 -0.19 3.72
C VAL A 71 3.57 -1.59 4.33
N PHE A 72 3.11 -1.63 5.56
CA PHE A 72 2.57 -2.81 6.23
C PHE A 72 1.20 -2.45 6.83
N VAL A 73 0.35 -3.43 7.10
CA VAL A 73 -0.96 -3.19 7.71
C VAL A 73 -0.79 -2.92 9.21
N ALA A 74 -1.29 -1.77 9.65
CA ALA A 74 -1.02 -1.25 10.99
C ALA A 74 -1.88 -1.86 12.11
N HIS A 75 -2.99 -2.49 11.74
CA HIS A 75 -3.98 -2.98 12.71
C HIS A 75 -4.76 -4.17 12.16
N THR A 76 -5.54 -4.82 13.02
CA THR A 76 -6.49 -5.85 12.62
C THR A 76 -7.67 -5.19 11.89
N ILE A 77 -7.86 -5.54 10.62
CA ILE A 77 -8.93 -4.97 9.79
C ILE A 77 -10.25 -5.68 10.07
N GLY A 78 -11.30 -4.92 10.29
CA GLY A 78 -12.67 -5.42 10.44
C GLY A 78 -13.32 -5.72 9.08
N TRP A 79 -13.01 -6.88 8.49
CA TRP A 79 -13.59 -7.27 7.20
C TRP A 79 -15.08 -7.57 7.27
N ASN A 80 -15.55 -8.15 8.37
CA ASN A 80 -16.90 -8.65 8.53
C ASN A 80 -17.74 -7.84 9.53
N GLU A 81 -17.15 -6.87 10.19
CA GLU A 81 -17.84 -6.06 11.21
C GLU A 81 -17.35 -4.61 11.18
N PRO A 82 -18.16 -3.65 11.67
CA PRO A 82 -17.72 -2.28 11.88
C PRO A 82 -16.56 -2.22 12.87
N ASN A 83 -15.61 -1.31 12.60
CA ASN A 83 -14.50 -1.01 13.50
C ASN A 83 -14.56 0.46 13.94
N ILE A 84 -13.70 1.33 13.41
CA ILE A 84 -13.68 2.76 13.78
C ILE A 84 -14.80 3.58 13.13
N THR A 85 -15.66 2.97 12.35
CA THR A 85 -16.92 3.55 11.86
C THR A 85 -17.95 3.74 12.97
N THR A 86 -17.79 3.04 14.10
CA THR A 86 -18.68 3.16 15.27
C THR A 86 -18.11 4.12 16.32
N ALA A 87 -18.99 4.59 17.23
CA ALA A 87 -18.60 5.33 18.40
C ALA A 87 -18.19 4.45 19.61
N ASP A 88 -18.03 3.14 19.40
CA ASP A 88 -17.63 2.21 20.43
C ASP A 88 -16.20 2.51 20.91
N VAL A 89 -16.10 2.95 22.16
CA VAL A 89 -14.84 3.33 22.79
C VAL A 89 -13.86 2.15 22.85
N SER A 90 -14.36 0.94 23.12
CA SER A 90 -13.48 -0.24 23.23
C SER A 90 -12.84 -0.61 21.89
N LYS A 91 -13.57 -0.52 20.79
CA LYS A 91 -13.05 -0.72 19.44
C LYS A 91 -12.03 0.35 19.06
N ARG A 92 -12.32 1.60 19.35
CA ARG A 92 -11.39 2.70 19.12
C ARG A 92 -10.09 2.54 19.93
N GLU A 93 -10.18 2.22 21.20
CA GLU A 93 -9.00 2.00 22.05
C GLU A 93 -8.18 0.78 21.61
N ALA A 94 -8.82 -0.29 21.14
CA ALA A 94 -8.13 -1.43 20.54
C ALA A 94 -7.37 -1.03 19.27
N PHE A 95 -7.98 -0.25 18.39
CA PHE A 95 -7.34 0.30 17.21
C PHE A 95 -6.13 1.17 17.57
N LEU A 96 -6.27 2.09 18.52
CA LEU A 96 -5.18 2.98 18.93
C LEU A 96 -4.03 2.22 19.61
N ARG A 97 -4.34 1.15 20.36
CA ARG A 97 -3.30 0.26 20.91
C ARG A 97 -2.48 -0.38 19.81
N GLU A 98 -3.13 -0.91 18.77
CA GLU A 98 -2.45 -1.50 17.62
C GLU A 98 -1.62 -0.47 16.85
N ILE A 99 -2.07 0.77 16.73
CA ILE A 99 -1.28 1.87 16.16
C ILE A 99 0.00 2.10 16.98
N ARG A 100 -0.08 2.11 18.31
CA ARG A 100 1.12 2.23 19.18
C ARG A 100 2.09 1.06 18.98
N GLU A 101 1.59 -0.16 18.89
CA GLU A 101 2.39 -1.35 18.59
C GLU A 101 3.07 -1.22 17.21
N SER A 102 2.37 -0.66 16.24
CA SER A 102 2.89 -0.44 14.88
C SER A 102 3.98 0.63 14.81
N VAL A 103 4.04 1.55 15.77
CA VAL A 103 5.19 2.47 15.92
C VAL A 103 6.48 1.68 16.13
N ASP A 104 6.46 0.66 16.97
CA ASP A 104 7.64 -0.17 17.24
C ASP A 104 8.04 -1.00 16.02
N VAL A 105 7.06 -1.53 15.28
CA VAL A 105 7.31 -2.23 14.01
C VAL A 105 7.96 -1.29 13.00
N ALA A 106 7.37 -0.11 12.79
CA ALA A 106 7.88 0.88 11.84
C ALA A 106 9.32 1.30 12.15
N ARG A 107 9.65 1.52 13.43
CA ARG A 107 11.03 1.81 13.85
C ARG A 107 11.97 0.67 13.50
N ARG A 108 11.56 -0.57 13.78
CA ARG A 108 12.39 -1.77 13.60
C ARG A 108 12.73 -2.01 12.16
N VAL A 109 11.74 -1.86 11.26
CA VAL A 109 11.92 -2.10 9.82
C VAL A 109 12.17 -0.83 9.03
N ARG A 110 12.29 0.33 9.69
CA ARG A 110 12.50 1.65 9.08
C ARG A 110 11.42 2.01 8.06
N ALA A 111 10.18 1.61 8.35
CA ALA A 111 9.03 2.01 7.56
C ALA A 111 8.63 3.45 7.89
N LYS A 112 8.13 4.15 6.88
CA LYS A 112 7.52 5.48 7.04
C LYS A 112 5.99 5.39 7.01
N TRP A 113 5.45 4.45 6.24
CA TRP A 113 4.03 4.35 5.95
C TRP A 113 3.44 3.06 6.53
N MET A 114 2.18 3.14 6.95
CA MET A 114 1.41 2.00 7.39
C MET A 114 -0.04 2.13 6.94
N THR A 115 -0.63 1.02 6.48
CA THR A 115 -1.99 0.98 5.96
C THR A 115 -3.01 0.93 7.09
N VAL A 116 -4.06 1.76 6.99
CA VAL A 116 -5.25 1.69 7.84
C VAL A 116 -6.51 1.58 6.99
N VAL A 117 -7.47 0.80 7.48
CA VAL A 117 -8.77 0.58 6.84
C VAL A 117 -9.86 0.76 7.91
N PRO A 118 -10.83 1.67 7.71
CA PRO A 118 -11.85 1.97 8.73
C PRO A 118 -12.75 0.80 9.13
N GLY A 119 -12.90 -0.18 8.25
CA GLY A 119 -13.74 -1.35 8.46
C GLY A 119 -15.09 -1.25 7.76
N ARG A 120 -15.97 -2.16 8.15
CA ARG A 120 -17.28 -2.33 7.51
C ARG A 120 -18.25 -1.21 7.90
N VAL A 121 -19.15 -0.86 6.98
CA VAL A 121 -20.32 0.00 7.27
C VAL A 121 -21.18 -0.64 8.37
N ASP A 122 -21.62 0.14 9.34
CA ASP A 122 -22.71 -0.25 10.24
C ASP A 122 -24.04 0.14 9.56
N PRO A 123 -24.85 -0.82 9.13
CA PRO A 123 -26.11 -0.54 8.43
C PRO A 123 -27.17 0.13 9.30
N ARG A 124 -26.96 0.20 10.62
CA ARG A 124 -27.85 0.86 11.57
C ARG A 124 -27.49 2.29 11.88
N LEU A 125 -26.37 2.79 11.29
CA LEU A 125 -25.85 4.13 11.54
C LEU A 125 -25.73 4.89 10.23
N ASP A 126 -26.19 6.15 10.22
CA ASP A 126 -26.03 7.02 9.06
C ASP A 126 -24.54 7.20 8.71
N LEU A 127 -24.27 7.34 7.40
CA LEU A 127 -22.91 7.45 6.89
C LEU A 127 -22.18 8.70 7.40
N ASP A 128 -22.88 9.79 7.64
CA ASP A 128 -22.25 11.01 8.14
C ASP A 128 -21.76 10.84 9.59
N TYR A 129 -22.50 10.13 10.43
CA TYR A 129 -22.04 9.77 11.77
C TYR A 129 -20.83 8.82 11.72
N GLN A 130 -20.82 7.85 10.81
CA GLN A 130 -19.70 6.96 10.62
C GLN A 130 -18.45 7.74 10.17
N THR A 131 -18.61 8.69 9.25
CA THR A 131 -17.51 9.57 8.81
C THR A 131 -16.93 10.37 9.99
N ALA A 132 -17.78 10.94 10.84
CA ALA A 132 -17.33 11.66 12.02
C ALA A 132 -16.56 10.77 13.00
N ASN A 133 -17.04 9.53 13.21
CA ASN A 133 -16.34 8.54 14.05
C ASN A 133 -14.96 8.18 13.49
N VAL A 134 -14.86 7.96 12.17
CA VAL A 134 -13.60 7.67 11.48
C VAL A 134 -12.63 8.84 11.64
N VAL A 135 -13.07 10.07 11.40
CA VAL A 135 -12.24 11.27 11.56
C VAL A 135 -11.72 11.40 12.98
N ASP A 136 -12.57 11.19 14.00
CA ASP A 136 -12.13 11.25 15.41
C ASP A 136 -11.07 10.20 15.74
N ALA A 137 -11.28 8.96 15.33
CA ALA A 137 -10.32 7.88 15.54
C ALA A 137 -8.97 8.16 14.83
N LEU A 138 -9.03 8.63 13.58
CA LEU A 138 -7.81 8.93 12.82
C LEU A 138 -7.07 10.16 13.35
N LYS A 139 -7.75 11.17 13.89
CA LYS A 139 -7.08 12.28 14.60
C LYS A 139 -6.26 11.78 15.77
N ARG A 140 -6.84 10.89 16.59
CA ARG A 140 -6.14 10.29 17.73
C ARG A 140 -4.96 9.43 17.30
N ALA A 141 -5.11 8.66 16.24
CA ALA A 141 -4.02 7.87 15.65
C ALA A 141 -2.91 8.78 15.10
N ALA A 142 -3.28 9.87 14.43
CA ALA A 142 -2.31 10.86 13.93
C ALA A 142 -1.49 11.49 15.05
N ASP A 143 -2.09 11.78 16.19
CA ASP A 143 -1.39 12.30 17.37
C ASP A 143 -0.35 11.31 17.92
N ILE A 144 -0.56 10.00 17.75
CA ILE A 144 0.41 8.96 18.10
C ILE A 144 1.56 8.92 17.10
N LEU A 145 1.26 9.02 15.80
CA LEU A 145 2.24 8.81 14.72
C LEU A 145 3.08 10.04 14.39
N ALA A 146 2.49 11.24 14.46
CA ALA A 146 3.13 12.48 14.04
C ALA A 146 4.45 12.78 14.74
N PRO A 147 4.60 12.56 16.07
CA PRO A 147 5.88 12.81 16.76
C PRO A 147 7.02 11.93 16.24
N HIS A 148 6.73 10.81 15.60
CA HIS A 148 7.70 9.88 15.04
C HIS A 148 7.98 10.13 13.55
N GLY A 149 7.22 11.02 12.91
CA GLY A 149 7.29 11.24 11.47
C GLY A 149 6.69 10.10 10.64
N PHE A 150 5.91 9.20 11.24
CA PHE A 150 5.21 8.12 10.55
C PHE A 150 3.89 8.61 9.97
N VAL A 151 3.46 7.97 8.89
CA VAL A 151 2.25 8.33 8.15
C VAL A 151 1.37 7.10 8.00
N MET A 152 0.18 7.14 8.58
CA MET A 152 -0.85 6.17 8.19
C MET A 152 -1.46 6.59 6.87
N VAL A 153 -1.69 5.62 6.01
CA VAL A 153 -2.30 5.81 4.71
C VAL A 153 -3.59 5.02 4.66
N MET A 154 -4.72 5.72 4.56
CA MET A 154 -6.03 5.07 4.48
C MET A 154 -6.28 4.59 3.06
N GLU A 155 -6.75 3.36 2.94
CA GLU A 155 -6.95 2.68 1.67
C GLU A 155 -8.44 2.55 1.33
N PRO A 156 -8.94 3.27 0.31
CA PRO A 156 -10.24 2.98 -0.28
C PRO A 156 -10.23 1.64 -1.03
N LEU A 157 -11.28 0.86 -0.82
CA LEU A 157 -11.40 -0.51 -1.32
C LEU A 157 -12.61 -0.67 -2.23
N ASN A 158 -12.51 -1.49 -3.28
CA ASN A 158 -13.67 -1.84 -4.07
C ASN A 158 -14.56 -2.84 -3.33
N THR A 159 -15.86 -2.60 -3.38
CA THR A 159 -16.88 -3.46 -2.77
C THR A 159 -17.55 -4.41 -3.77
N LEU A 160 -17.28 -4.22 -5.04
CA LEU A 160 -17.93 -4.99 -6.10
C LEU A 160 -17.33 -6.39 -6.25
N ARG A 161 -16.04 -6.53 -5.99
CA ARG A 161 -15.33 -7.79 -6.22
C ARG A 161 -14.61 -8.33 -4.99
N ASP A 162 -13.85 -7.49 -4.27
CA ASP A 162 -12.91 -7.97 -3.26
C ASP A 162 -13.38 -7.77 -1.82
N HIS A 163 -13.95 -6.61 -1.49
CA HIS A 163 -14.23 -6.22 -0.11
C HIS A 163 -15.66 -5.70 0.11
N PRO A 164 -16.69 -6.55 -0.04
CA PRO A 164 -18.08 -6.11 0.08
C PRO A 164 -18.36 -5.53 1.47
N GLY A 165 -19.13 -4.44 1.50
CA GLY A 165 -19.57 -3.81 2.74
C GLY A 165 -18.57 -2.89 3.43
N GLN A 166 -17.38 -2.65 2.87
CA GLN A 166 -16.42 -1.70 3.45
C GLN A 166 -16.93 -0.26 3.36
N PHE A 167 -16.59 0.54 4.38
CA PHE A 167 -17.02 1.94 4.48
C PHE A 167 -16.28 2.85 3.50
N LEU A 168 -14.95 2.76 3.45
CA LEU A 168 -14.12 3.64 2.63
C LEU A 168 -13.92 3.04 1.24
N THR A 169 -14.46 3.71 0.21
CA THR A 169 -14.50 3.12 -1.15
C THR A 169 -14.01 4.05 -2.26
N ARG A 170 -13.98 5.37 -2.04
CA ARG A 170 -13.70 6.35 -3.09
C ARG A 170 -12.58 7.32 -2.71
N ILE A 171 -11.84 7.77 -3.68
CA ILE A 171 -10.76 8.76 -3.47
C ILE A 171 -11.32 10.10 -2.97
N PRO A 172 -12.39 10.68 -3.51
CA PRO A 172 -12.96 11.92 -2.96
C PRO A 172 -13.40 11.78 -1.49
N GLN A 173 -13.91 10.62 -1.10
CA GLN A 173 -14.25 10.31 0.29
C GLN A 173 -13.00 10.30 1.19
N ALA A 174 -11.93 9.62 0.76
CA ALA A 174 -10.66 9.61 1.48
C ALA A 174 -10.05 11.02 1.57
N TYR A 175 -10.15 11.80 0.51
CA TYR A 175 -9.69 13.18 0.49
C TYR A 175 -10.40 14.05 1.52
N LEU A 176 -11.73 13.95 1.58
CA LEU A 176 -12.53 14.66 2.59
C LEU A 176 -12.09 14.27 4.01
N ILE A 177 -11.92 12.99 4.28
CA ILE A 177 -11.48 12.49 5.59
C ILE A 177 -10.07 12.98 5.92
N SER A 178 -9.14 12.90 4.98
CA SER A 178 -7.76 13.37 5.17
C SER A 178 -7.71 14.86 5.50
N LYS A 179 -8.49 15.69 4.77
CA LYS A 179 -8.61 17.13 5.05
C LYS A 179 -9.23 17.41 6.41
N ALA A 180 -10.23 16.64 6.82
CA ALA A 180 -10.87 16.78 8.13
C ALA A 180 -9.94 16.39 9.28
N VAL A 181 -9.12 15.34 9.10
CA VAL A 181 -8.09 14.95 10.07
C VAL A 181 -7.01 16.04 10.18
N ALA A 182 -6.66 16.67 9.07
CA ALA A 182 -5.74 17.79 8.99
C ALA A 182 -4.37 17.53 9.65
N SER A 183 -3.79 16.36 9.36
CA SER A 183 -2.47 15.97 9.90
C SER A 183 -1.57 15.40 8.79
N PRO A 184 -0.27 15.72 8.80
CA PRO A 184 0.69 15.09 7.90
C PRO A 184 0.86 13.58 8.18
N ALA A 185 0.40 13.08 9.32
CA ALA A 185 0.45 11.68 9.70
C ALA A 185 -0.76 10.87 9.20
N CYS A 186 -1.71 11.49 8.48
CA CYS A 186 -2.86 10.81 7.91
C CYS A 186 -3.02 11.22 6.45
N LYS A 187 -2.75 10.30 5.54
CA LYS A 187 -2.78 10.51 4.09
C LYS A 187 -3.52 9.37 3.39
N ILE A 188 -3.49 9.36 2.07
CA ILE A 188 -4.20 8.39 1.23
C ILE A 188 -3.22 7.39 0.64
N LEU A 189 -3.58 6.12 0.70
CA LEU A 189 -3.07 5.08 -0.17
C LEU A 189 -4.02 4.96 -1.36
N PHE A 190 -3.53 5.29 -2.55
CA PHE A 190 -4.28 5.16 -3.78
C PHE A 190 -3.95 3.81 -4.43
N ASP A 191 -4.78 2.80 -4.17
CA ASP A 191 -4.69 1.51 -4.87
C ASP A 191 -5.39 1.64 -6.22
N MET A 192 -4.62 1.65 -7.29
CA MET A 192 -5.13 1.87 -8.65
C MET A 192 -5.97 0.69 -9.16
N TYR A 193 -5.75 -0.51 -8.61
CA TYR A 193 -6.62 -1.65 -8.90
C TYR A 193 -8.02 -1.45 -8.32
N HIS A 194 -8.13 -1.13 -7.04
CA HIS A 194 -9.41 -0.89 -6.40
C HIS A 194 -10.15 0.29 -7.04
N GLN A 195 -9.45 1.37 -7.33
CA GLN A 195 -10.09 2.56 -7.88
C GLN A 195 -10.49 2.40 -9.34
N GLN A 196 -9.80 1.59 -10.12
CA GLN A 196 -10.25 1.26 -11.47
C GLN A 196 -11.63 0.58 -11.45
N ILE A 197 -11.87 -0.32 -10.50
CA ILE A 197 -13.15 -1.00 -10.34
C ILE A 197 -14.25 -0.05 -9.85
N THR A 198 -13.94 0.78 -8.84
CA THR A 198 -14.94 1.62 -8.16
C THR A 198 -15.30 2.87 -8.98
N GLU A 199 -14.29 3.59 -9.45
CA GLU A 199 -14.45 4.93 -10.02
C GLU A 199 -13.91 5.05 -11.46
N GLY A 200 -12.87 4.27 -11.81
CA GLY A 200 -12.08 4.60 -12.98
C GLY A 200 -11.47 6.00 -12.84
N ASN A 201 -11.38 6.76 -13.92
CA ASN A 201 -10.96 8.16 -13.88
C ASN A 201 -9.66 8.39 -13.09
N LEU A 202 -8.69 7.47 -13.24
CA LEU A 202 -7.51 7.41 -12.38
C LEU A 202 -6.68 8.69 -12.42
N ILE A 203 -6.30 9.15 -13.61
CA ILE A 203 -5.42 10.33 -13.77
C ILE A 203 -6.07 11.60 -13.19
N PRO A 204 -7.33 11.95 -13.51
CA PRO A 204 -7.98 13.11 -12.88
C PRO A 204 -8.10 12.98 -11.36
N ASN A 205 -8.39 11.80 -10.82
CA ASN A 205 -8.47 11.59 -9.38
C ASN A 205 -7.09 11.69 -8.69
N ILE A 206 -6.03 11.24 -9.35
CA ILE A 206 -4.66 11.46 -8.88
C ILE A 206 -4.37 12.97 -8.77
N ASP A 207 -4.74 13.74 -9.77
CA ASP A 207 -4.51 15.20 -9.75
C ASP A 207 -5.31 15.92 -8.67
N LEU A 208 -6.59 15.59 -8.54
CA LEU A 208 -7.49 16.23 -7.56
C LEU A 208 -7.10 15.93 -6.11
N ALA A 209 -6.58 14.75 -5.84
CA ALA A 209 -6.21 14.31 -4.48
C ALA A 209 -4.70 14.39 -4.21
N TRP A 210 -3.92 14.94 -5.12
CA TRP A 210 -2.45 14.84 -5.10
C TRP A 210 -1.79 15.25 -3.79
N ASP A 211 -2.22 16.33 -3.20
CA ASP A 211 -1.67 16.87 -1.95
C ASP A 211 -1.94 15.97 -0.71
N GLU A 212 -2.86 15.03 -0.81
CA GLU A 212 -3.18 14.08 0.25
C GLU A 212 -2.74 12.64 -0.06
N ILE A 213 -2.24 12.34 -1.26
CA ILE A 213 -1.74 11.02 -1.61
C ILE A 213 -0.30 10.87 -1.11
N ALA A 214 -0.03 9.82 -0.32
CA ALA A 214 1.31 9.49 0.15
C ALA A 214 1.85 8.15 -0.36
N TYR A 215 1.00 7.30 -0.92
CA TYR A 215 1.37 5.96 -1.35
C TYR A 215 0.48 5.48 -2.48
N PHE A 216 1.03 4.71 -3.41
CA PHE A 216 0.28 4.05 -4.48
C PHE A 216 0.40 2.54 -4.39
N GLN A 217 -0.65 1.83 -4.82
CA GLN A 217 -0.57 0.40 -5.09
C GLN A 217 -1.04 0.09 -6.51
N ILE A 218 -0.53 -1.01 -7.05
CA ILE A 218 -0.66 -1.43 -8.45
C ILE A 218 -1.28 -2.81 -8.51
N GLY A 219 -2.20 -3.00 -9.42
CA GLY A 219 -2.75 -4.26 -9.87
C GLY A 219 -3.61 -4.00 -11.09
N ASP A 220 -3.45 -4.77 -12.15
CA ASP A 220 -4.28 -4.59 -13.35
C ASP A 220 -5.67 -5.20 -13.16
N ASN A 221 -6.65 -4.61 -13.79
CA ASN A 221 -8.04 -5.07 -13.77
C ASN A 221 -8.46 -5.43 -15.21
N PRO A 222 -9.15 -6.57 -15.41
CA PRO A 222 -9.54 -7.59 -14.43
C PRO A 222 -8.38 -8.51 -14.02
N GLY A 223 -8.57 -9.22 -12.92
CA GLY A 223 -7.70 -10.33 -12.50
C GLY A 223 -6.65 -10.00 -11.44
N ARG A 224 -6.37 -8.72 -11.17
CA ARG A 224 -5.39 -8.27 -10.17
C ARG A 224 -4.02 -8.91 -10.38
N LYS A 225 -3.47 -8.67 -11.55
CA LYS A 225 -2.16 -9.20 -11.99
C LYS A 225 -1.25 -8.05 -12.42
N GLU A 226 -0.06 -8.40 -12.94
CA GLU A 226 0.94 -7.43 -13.39
C GLU A 226 0.43 -6.48 -14.49
N PRO A 227 1.02 -5.29 -14.63
CA PRO A 227 0.67 -4.32 -15.69
C PRO A 227 0.68 -4.93 -17.08
N GLY A 228 -0.34 -4.59 -17.88
CA GLY A 228 -0.49 -5.07 -19.25
C GLY A 228 -1.32 -6.34 -19.41
N THR A 229 -1.80 -6.92 -18.31
CA THR A 229 -2.69 -8.09 -18.34
C THR A 229 -4.17 -7.73 -18.39
N GLY A 230 -4.52 -6.48 -18.18
CA GLY A 230 -5.89 -5.97 -18.12
C GLY A 230 -6.13 -4.71 -18.93
N GLU A 231 -6.98 -3.83 -18.41
CA GLU A 231 -7.54 -2.67 -19.14
C GLU A 231 -6.85 -1.33 -18.83
N VAL A 232 -5.97 -1.25 -17.81
CA VAL A 232 -5.36 0.00 -17.41
C VAL A 232 -4.17 0.34 -18.31
N ASN A 233 -4.10 1.57 -18.78
CA ASN A 233 -2.95 2.07 -19.51
C ASN A 233 -1.83 2.48 -18.54
N TRP A 234 -1.10 1.50 -18.02
CA TRP A 234 -0.05 1.71 -17.03
C TRP A 234 1.07 2.61 -17.51
N ARG A 235 1.42 2.54 -18.77
CA ARG A 235 2.46 3.40 -19.35
C ARG A 235 2.11 4.88 -19.22
N ASN A 236 0.85 5.23 -19.47
CA ASN A 236 0.37 6.60 -19.30
C ASN A 236 0.25 6.99 -17.84
N VAL A 237 -0.26 6.10 -16.99
CA VAL A 237 -0.42 6.36 -15.56
C VAL A 237 0.95 6.56 -14.90
N PHE A 238 1.92 5.68 -15.13
CA PHE A 238 3.27 5.82 -14.56
C PHE A 238 3.99 7.06 -15.06
N ARG A 239 3.85 7.37 -16.37
CA ARG A 239 4.40 8.62 -16.90
C ARG A 239 3.81 9.83 -16.19
N HIS A 240 2.50 9.87 -15.98
CA HIS A 240 1.82 10.96 -15.30
C HIS A 240 2.33 11.14 -13.86
N ILE A 241 2.44 10.05 -13.10
CA ILE A 241 2.97 10.04 -11.73
C ILE A 241 4.43 10.54 -11.71
N ARG A 242 5.24 10.12 -12.66
CA ARG A 242 6.63 10.57 -12.80
C ARG A 242 6.74 12.07 -13.14
N GLU A 243 5.91 12.57 -14.05
CA GLU A 243 5.85 13.98 -14.42
C GLU A 243 5.46 14.87 -13.23
N LYS A 244 4.66 14.34 -12.31
CA LYS A 244 4.36 15.00 -11.04
C LYS A 244 5.52 14.94 -10.03
N ARG A 245 6.66 14.38 -10.40
CA ARG A 245 7.86 14.24 -9.57
C ARG A 245 7.63 13.45 -8.29
N TYR A 246 6.83 12.42 -8.37
CA TYR A 246 6.59 11.52 -7.25
C TYR A 246 7.87 10.79 -6.85
N THR A 247 8.25 10.87 -5.58
CA THR A 247 9.45 10.24 -5.02
C THR A 247 9.13 9.11 -4.04
N GLY A 248 7.85 8.85 -3.80
CA GLY A 248 7.37 7.80 -2.91
C GLY A 248 7.41 6.41 -3.54
N ILE A 249 6.72 5.49 -2.92
CA ILE A 249 6.69 4.08 -3.28
C ILE A 249 5.36 3.72 -3.97
N LEU A 250 5.44 2.81 -4.95
CA LEU A 250 4.29 2.18 -5.58
C LEU A 250 4.36 0.67 -5.29
N GLY A 251 3.49 0.19 -4.42
CA GLY A 251 3.42 -1.22 -4.03
C GLY A 251 2.83 -2.10 -5.13
N MET A 252 3.48 -3.22 -5.39
CA MET A 252 3.04 -4.20 -6.37
C MET A 252 2.10 -5.20 -5.69
N GLU A 253 0.87 -4.76 -5.39
CA GLU A 253 -0.11 -5.56 -4.66
C GLU A 253 -1.00 -6.35 -5.61
N HIS A 254 -0.42 -7.35 -6.23
CA HIS A 254 -1.09 -8.23 -7.17
C HIS A 254 -0.43 -9.61 -7.22
N GLY A 255 -1.11 -10.57 -7.83
CA GLY A 255 -0.54 -11.85 -8.14
C GLY A 255 0.16 -11.88 -9.50
N ASN A 256 0.74 -13.02 -9.84
CA ASN A 256 1.37 -13.26 -11.13
C ASN A 256 0.34 -13.91 -12.08
N SER A 257 0.28 -13.49 -13.34
CA SER A 257 -0.66 -14.04 -14.32
C SER A 257 -0.31 -15.46 -14.75
N LEU A 258 0.98 -15.78 -14.78
CA LEU A 258 1.49 -17.09 -15.10
C LEU A 258 2.12 -17.73 -13.86
N PRO A 259 2.14 -19.07 -13.77
CA PRO A 259 2.75 -19.78 -12.65
C PRO A 259 4.27 -19.86 -12.75
N GLY A 260 4.91 -20.14 -11.61
CA GLY A 260 6.32 -20.50 -11.54
C GLY A 260 7.29 -19.39 -11.97
N ALA A 261 8.51 -19.80 -12.26
CA ALA A 261 9.58 -18.89 -12.64
C ALA A 261 9.27 -18.10 -13.94
N GLU A 262 8.50 -18.67 -14.85
CA GLU A 262 8.04 -17.99 -16.06
C GLU A 262 7.16 -16.79 -15.72
N GLY A 263 6.19 -16.99 -14.83
CA GLY A 263 5.31 -15.91 -14.37
C GLY A 263 6.07 -14.80 -13.64
N GLU A 264 7.07 -15.16 -12.86
CA GLU A 264 7.91 -14.20 -12.15
C GLU A 264 8.75 -13.34 -13.11
N ARG A 265 9.32 -13.95 -14.18
CA ARG A 265 9.99 -13.19 -15.25
C ARG A 265 9.02 -12.28 -16.00
N ALA A 266 7.82 -12.75 -16.29
CA ALA A 266 6.79 -11.94 -16.95
C ALA A 266 6.41 -10.70 -16.13
N VAL A 267 6.36 -10.80 -14.80
CA VAL A 267 6.14 -9.64 -13.92
C VAL A 267 7.25 -8.62 -14.10
N ILE A 268 8.52 -9.03 -14.03
CA ILE A 268 9.67 -8.11 -14.18
C ILE A 268 9.62 -7.41 -15.54
N GLU A 269 9.40 -8.15 -16.62
CA GLU A 269 9.32 -7.62 -17.98
C GLU A 269 8.14 -6.64 -18.14
N ALA A 270 7.00 -6.93 -17.50
CA ALA A 270 5.83 -6.06 -17.51
C ALA A 270 6.14 -4.69 -16.88
N TYR A 271 6.86 -4.66 -15.77
CA TYR A 271 7.28 -3.40 -15.13
C TYR A 271 8.32 -2.64 -15.95
N ILE A 272 9.29 -3.33 -16.55
CA ILE A 272 10.25 -2.71 -17.46
C ILE A 272 9.53 -2.04 -18.63
N ALA A 273 8.57 -2.73 -19.25
CA ALA A 273 7.80 -2.20 -20.36
C ALA A 273 6.90 -1.02 -19.97
N ALA A 274 6.23 -1.11 -18.82
CA ALA A 274 5.30 -0.09 -18.35
C ALA A 274 6.03 1.16 -17.79
N ASP A 275 7.20 1.00 -17.19
CA ASP A 275 7.99 2.11 -16.64
C ASP A 275 8.45 3.08 -17.74
N GLY A 276 8.65 2.60 -18.96
CA GLY A 276 9.01 3.43 -20.10
C GLY A 276 10.34 4.14 -19.90
N ALA A 277 11.29 3.49 -19.21
CA ALA A 277 12.66 3.99 -19.10
C ALA A 277 13.20 4.38 -20.49
N ARG A 278 13.89 5.50 -20.56
CA ARG A 278 14.53 5.94 -21.80
C ARG A 278 15.49 4.86 -22.27
N THR A 279 15.20 4.30 -23.43
CA THR A 279 16.18 3.51 -24.18
C THR A 279 17.39 4.36 -24.55
#